data_9a1de545e08bdcd6102f73b779c971e8
#
_entry.id   9a1de545e08bdcd6102f73b779c971e8
#
_cell.length_a   1.000
_cell.length_b   1.000
_cell.length_c   1.000
_cell.angle_alpha   90.00
_cell.angle_beta   90.00
_cell.angle_gamma   90.00
#
_symmetry.space_group_name_H-M   'P 1'
#
loop_
_entity.id
_entity.type
_entity.pdbx_description
1 polymer ?
#
loop_
_entity_poly.entity_id
_entity_poly.type
_entity_poly.pdbx_seq_one_letter_code
_entity_poly.pdbx_strand_id
1 'polypeptide(L)'
;LGHRIIDVARSALVKAYDVRLALAANGWIVTGLDVHKGRWFHLGRHEEHPARDWHSFLLIGDERGSGSRSAASRVTKLKPAQIADIIESASSREENVLLAHVHEDPELEADVFEELDDNKQARLLHARTDEEVAGLLARMRADDAADAVMDLAQERRQVVIDLL
;
A
#
# COMPACT_ATOMS: atom_id res chain seq x y z
N LEU A 1 -0.32 -1.95 19.41
CA LEU A 1 -0.93 -3.17 18.85
C LEU A 1 -2.32 -2.80 18.31
N GLY A 2 -2.63 -3.19 17.05
CA GLY A 2 -3.93 -2.85 16.42
C GLY A 2 -3.83 -2.24 15.03
N HIS A 3 -2.71 -1.61 14.68
CA HIS A 3 -2.45 -1.12 13.33
C HIS A 3 -2.05 -2.28 12.41
N ARG A 4 -2.48 -2.21 11.16
CA ARG A 4 -1.99 -3.11 10.12
C ARG A 4 -0.63 -2.63 9.64
N ILE A 5 0.17 -3.57 9.22
CA ILE A 5 1.52 -3.38 8.69
C ILE A 5 1.64 -4.13 7.36
N ILE A 6 2.51 -3.69 6.49
CA ILE A 6 2.76 -4.39 5.23
C ILE A 6 3.80 -5.49 5.48
N ASP A 7 3.44 -6.73 5.18
CA ASP A 7 4.36 -7.85 5.04
C ASP A 7 4.97 -7.79 3.64
N VAL A 8 6.19 -7.31 3.54
CA VAL A 8 6.87 -7.10 2.24
C VAL A 8 7.05 -8.42 1.47
N ALA A 9 7.33 -9.51 2.18
CA ALA A 9 7.56 -10.81 1.54
C ALA A 9 6.28 -11.45 1.00
N ARG A 10 5.12 -11.07 1.55
CA ARG A 10 3.81 -11.58 1.13
C ARG A 10 2.99 -10.55 0.34
N SER A 11 3.50 -9.33 0.24
CA SER A 11 2.79 -8.20 -0.38
C SER A 11 1.37 -8.04 0.17
N ALA A 12 1.23 -8.10 1.49
CA ALA A 12 -0.08 -8.15 2.13
C ALA A 12 -0.13 -7.29 3.40
N LEU A 13 -1.31 -6.71 3.65
CA LEU A 13 -1.60 -6.05 4.91
C LEU A 13 -1.91 -7.08 5.99
N VAL A 14 -1.09 -7.10 7.02
CA VAL A 14 -1.22 -8.01 8.16
C VAL A 14 -1.34 -7.24 9.47
N LYS A 15 -1.92 -7.87 10.48
CA LYS A 15 -2.01 -7.32 11.82
C LYS A 15 -0.93 -7.95 12.70
N ALA A 16 -0.16 -7.12 13.41
CA ALA A 16 0.73 -7.63 14.44
C ALA A 16 -0.07 -7.98 15.71
N TYR A 17 0.04 -9.23 16.13
CA TYR A 17 -0.62 -9.76 17.32
C TYR A 17 0.30 -9.73 18.53
N ASP A 18 1.60 -9.96 18.33
CA ASP A 18 2.60 -9.90 19.37
C ASP A 18 3.93 -9.32 18.86
N VAL A 19 4.74 -8.81 19.80
CA VAL A 19 6.03 -8.16 19.53
C VAL A 19 7.10 -8.83 20.36
N ARG A 20 8.13 -9.35 19.71
CA ARG A 20 9.29 -9.94 20.37
C ARG A 20 10.34 -8.86 20.62
N LEU A 21 10.74 -8.71 21.88
CA LEU A 21 11.76 -7.77 22.32
C LEU A 21 13.01 -8.52 22.77
N ALA A 22 14.18 -7.91 22.53
CA ALA A 22 15.45 -8.34 23.12
C ALA A 22 16.13 -7.17 23.81
N LEU A 23 16.86 -7.45 24.89
CA LEU A 23 17.68 -6.46 25.58
C LEU A 23 19.03 -6.36 24.86
N ALA A 24 19.34 -5.18 24.35
CA ALA A 24 20.63 -4.83 23.77
C ALA A 24 21.38 -3.85 24.68
N ALA A 25 22.64 -3.55 24.35
CA ALA A 25 23.48 -2.64 25.14
C ALA A 25 22.86 -1.24 25.34
N ASN A 26 22.03 -0.78 24.39
CA ASN A 26 21.42 0.55 24.39
C ASN A 26 19.92 0.52 24.78
N GLY A 27 19.42 -0.58 25.36
CA GLY A 27 18.03 -0.73 25.76
C GLY A 27 17.27 -1.85 25.01
N TRP A 28 15.94 -1.84 25.12
CA TRP A 28 15.09 -2.82 24.47
C TRP A 28 14.95 -2.55 22.98
N ILE A 29 15.14 -3.58 22.16
CA ILE A 29 14.95 -3.52 20.70
C ILE A 29 13.89 -4.50 20.27
N VAL A 30 13.13 -4.14 19.24
CA VAL A 30 12.17 -5.06 18.56
C VAL A 30 12.98 -5.99 17.67
N THR A 31 12.84 -7.29 17.87
CA THR A 31 13.53 -8.32 17.08
C THR A 31 12.60 -9.07 16.15
N GLY A 32 11.28 -9.06 16.42
CA GLY A 32 10.35 -9.75 15.57
C GLY A 32 8.90 -9.42 15.89
N LEU A 33 8.04 -9.73 14.93
CA LEU A 33 6.58 -9.60 15.04
C LEU A 33 5.91 -10.94 14.79
N ASP A 34 4.89 -11.24 15.59
CA ASP A 34 3.96 -12.33 15.30
C ASP A 34 2.72 -11.77 14.61
N VAL A 35 2.48 -12.25 13.39
CA VAL A 35 1.34 -11.85 12.53
C VAL A 35 0.30 -12.97 12.39
N HIS A 36 0.43 -14.05 13.17
CA HIS A 36 -0.51 -15.16 13.15
C HIS A 36 -1.68 -14.85 14.06
N LYS A 37 -2.89 -14.98 13.55
CA LYS A 37 -4.11 -14.89 14.34
C LYS A 37 -4.20 -16.14 15.23
N GLY A 38 -3.92 -16.00 16.53
CA GLY A 38 -4.09 -17.06 17.50
C GLY A 38 -5.52 -17.63 17.42
N ARG A 39 -5.67 -18.93 17.22
CA ARG A 39 -6.97 -19.60 17.30
C ARG A 39 -7.35 -19.68 18.77
N TRP A 40 -8.45 -19.04 19.16
CA TRP A 40 -8.97 -18.96 20.53
C TRP A 40 -9.18 -20.35 21.21
N PHE A 41 -9.17 -21.46 20.48
CA PHE A 41 -9.58 -22.77 20.98
C PHE A 41 -8.43 -23.77 21.25
N HIS A 42 -7.22 -23.32 21.53
CA HIS A 42 -6.17 -24.23 22.02
C HIS A 42 -5.93 -24.07 23.53
N LEU A 43 -6.70 -24.83 24.31
CA LEU A 43 -6.31 -25.14 25.69
C LEU A 43 -4.98 -25.95 25.66
N GLY A 44 -3.90 -25.29 26.04
CA GLY A 44 -2.75 -25.98 26.61
C GLY A 44 -1.51 -26.24 25.76
N ARG A 45 -1.37 -25.69 24.55
CA ARG A 45 -0.07 -25.64 23.87
C ARG A 45 0.14 -24.25 23.29
N HIS A 46 1.10 -23.50 23.85
CA HIS A 46 1.75 -22.42 23.12
C HIS A 46 2.50 -23.07 21.95
N GLU A 47 1.89 -23.15 20.77
CA GLU A 47 2.67 -23.28 19.55
C GLU A 47 3.44 -21.96 19.41
N GLU A 48 4.74 -22.01 19.67
CA GLU A 48 5.64 -20.91 19.35
C GLU A 48 5.63 -20.71 17.84
N HIS A 49 4.76 -19.83 17.36
CA HIS A 49 4.87 -19.37 15.99
C HIS A 49 6.19 -18.62 15.86
N PRO A 50 7.03 -18.93 14.85
CA PRO A 50 8.28 -18.23 14.66
C PRO A 50 7.99 -16.77 14.40
N ALA A 51 8.35 -15.90 15.35
CA ALA A 51 8.28 -14.46 15.12
C ALA A 51 9.18 -14.14 13.91
N ARG A 52 8.64 -13.40 12.96
CA ARG A 52 9.37 -12.99 11.76
C ARG A 52 10.16 -11.74 12.07
N ASP A 53 11.33 -11.59 11.45
CA ASP A 53 12.17 -10.41 11.57
C ASP A 53 11.34 -9.15 11.30
N TRP A 54 11.39 -8.22 12.24
CA TRP A 54 10.62 -6.99 12.16
C TRP A 54 10.96 -6.15 10.91
N HIS A 55 12.19 -6.27 10.37
CA HIS A 55 12.62 -5.61 9.13
C HIS A 55 11.88 -6.13 7.87
N SER A 56 11.18 -7.25 7.97
CA SER A 56 10.32 -7.77 6.90
C SER A 56 8.97 -7.04 6.81
N PHE A 57 8.72 -6.09 7.70
CA PHE A 57 7.45 -5.38 7.77
C PHE A 57 7.64 -3.87 7.59
N LEU A 58 6.61 -3.20 7.06
CA LEU A 58 6.54 -1.75 6.93
C LEU A 58 5.37 -1.20 7.74
N LEU A 59 5.61 -0.15 8.48
CA LEU A 59 4.57 0.58 9.21
C LEU A 59 3.89 1.57 8.26
N ILE A 60 2.55 1.57 8.24
CA ILE A 60 1.76 2.54 7.51
C ILE A 60 1.39 3.68 8.45
N GLY A 61 1.77 4.91 8.11
CA GLY A 61 1.25 6.10 8.77
C GLY A 61 1.97 6.56 10.04
N ASP A 62 3.26 6.24 10.22
CA ASP A 62 4.07 6.87 11.27
C ASP A 62 4.75 8.16 10.76
N GLU A 63 3.99 9.25 10.75
CA GLU A 63 4.51 10.59 10.38
C GLU A 63 5.47 11.18 11.42
N ARG A 64 5.63 10.56 12.58
CA ARG A 64 6.34 11.12 13.74
C ARG A 64 7.74 10.57 13.96
N GLY A 65 8.21 9.63 13.14
CA GLY A 65 9.49 8.96 13.34
C GLY A 65 10.40 9.02 12.12
N SER A 66 11.70 8.90 12.34
CA SER A 66 12.75 8.75 11.32
C SER A 66 12.55 7.53 10.40
N GLY A 67 11.48 6.76 10.59
CA GLY A 67 11.03 5.63 9.78
C GLY A 67 10.30 6.00 8.49
N SER A 68 9.75 7.21 8.36
CA SER A 68 8.92 7.60 7.21
C SER A 68 9.66 7.48 5.87
N ARG A 69 10.88 8.02 5.76
CA ARG A 69 11.71 7.90 4.55
C ARG A 69 12.12 6.46 4.23
N SER A 70 12.33 5.64 5.26
CA SER A 70 12.67 4.22 5.11
C SER A 70 11.45 3.38 4.69
N ALA A 71 10.25 3.73 5.12
CA ALA A 71 9.02 3.06 4.74
C ALA A 71 8.66 3.37 3.27
N ALA A 72 8.63 4.64 2.88
CA ALA A 72 8.43 5.09 1.49
C ALA A 72 9.41 4.38 0.54
N SER A 73 10.72 4.44 0.83
CA SER A 73 11.78 3.78 0.05
C SER A 73 11.65 2.25 -0.06
N ARG A 74 10.80 1.60 0.72
CA ARG A 74 10.58 0.15 0.64
C ARG A 74 9.28 -0.20 -0.06
N VAL A 75 8.25 0.61 0.04
CA VAL A 75 7.01 0.44 -0.76
C VAL A 75 7.35 0.54 -2.24
N THR A 76 8.16 1.51 -2.64
CA THR A 76 8.62 1.68 -4.03
C THR A 76 9.53 0.56 -4.55
N LYS A 77 9.94 -0.39 -3.70
CA LYS A 77 10.65 -1.62 -4.12
C LYS A 77 9.72 -2.78 -4.43
N LEU A 78 8.45 -2.68 -4.10
CA LEU A 78 7.46 -3.67 -4.50
C LEU A 78 7.13 -3.47 -5.98
N LYS A 79 6.67 -4.54 -6.63
CA LYS A 79 6.16 -4.45 -8.00
C LYS A 79 4.84 -3.68 -8.02
N PRO A 80 4.50 -2.97 -9.09
CA PRO A 80 3.22 -2.25 -9.20
C PRO A 80 2.01 -3.09 -8.83
N ALA A 81 1.87 -4.30 -9.37
CA ALA A 81 0.78 -5.23 -9.03
C ALA A 81 0.69 -5.55 -7.52
N GLN A 82 1.84 -5.66 -6.84
CA GLN A 82 1.86 -5.91 -5.39
C GLN A 82 1.39 -4.70 -4.58
N ILE A 83 1.69 -3.49 -5.07
CA ILE A 83 1.22 -2.25 -4.46
C ILE A 83 -0.29 -2.11 -4.68
N ALA A 84 -0.79 -2.44 -5.88
CA ALA A 84 -2.22 -2.45 -6.20
C ALA A 84 -2.99 -3.39 -5.28
N ASP A 85 -2.56 -4.65 -5.12
CA ASP A 85 -3.15 -5.63 -4.19
C ASP A 85 -3.25 -5.08 -2.74
N ILE A 86 -2.19 -4.39 -2.29
CA ILE A 86 -2.16 -3.78 -0.95
C ILE A 86 -3.18 -2.65 -0.86
N ILE A 87 -3.25 -1.76 -1.86
CA ILE A 87 -4.20 -0.64 -1.93
C ILE A 87 -5.64 -1.16 -1.96
N GLU A 88 -5.93 -2.21 -2.71
CA GLU A 88 -7.26 -2.82 -2.78
C GLU A 88 -7.74 -3.39 -1.44
N SER A 89 -6.84 -4.00 -0.69
CA SER A 89 -7.13 -4.56 0.63
C SER A 89 -7.09 -3.53 1.77
N ALA A 90 -6.65 -2.29 1.48
CA ALA A 90 -6.46 -1.24 2.48
C ALA A 90 -7.78 -0.61 2.94
N SER A 91 -7.82 -0.13 4.18
CA SER A 91 -8.85 0.82 4.62
C SER A 91 -8.58 2.19 3.98
N SER A 92 -9.60 3.05 3.89
CA SER A 92 -9.47 4.39 3.27
C SER A 92 -8.31 5.22 3.85
N ARG A 93 -8.02 5.08 5.15
CA ARG A 93 -6.89 5.80 5.76
C ARG A 93 -5.54 5.25 5.30
N GLU A 94 -5.40 3.93 5.24
CA GLU A 94 -4.18 3.27 4.77
C GLU A 94 -3.96 3.52 3.28
N GLU A 95 -5.04 3.47 2.50
CA GLU A 95 -5.05 3.79 1.07
C GLU A 95 -4.51 5.19 0.81
N ASN A 96 -5.00 6.21 1.52
CA ASN A 96 -4.52 7.58 1.35
C ASN A 96 -3.02 7.72 1.65
N VAL A 97 -2.52 7.02 2.66
CA VAL A 97 -1.08 7.04 2.98
C VAL A 97 -0.26 6.35 1.90
N LEU A 98 -0.72 5.21 1.38
CA LEU A 98 -0.05 4.47 0.31
C LEU A 98 -0.02 5.28 -0.98
N LEU A 99 -1.17 5.86 -1.38
CA LEU A 99 -1.28 6.71 -2.57
C LEU A 99 -0.39 7.94 -2.47
N ALA A 100 -0.27 8.58 -1.30
CA ALA A 100 0.63 9.71 -1.12
C ALA A 100 2.11 9.32 -1.36
N HIS A 101 2.52 8.11 -0.99
CA HIS A 101 3.88 7.63 -1.27
C HIS A 101 4.09 7.24 -2.73
N VAL A 102 3.08 6.65 -3.37
CA VAL A 102 3.12 6.28 -4.80
C VAL A 102 3.15 7.54 -5.66
N HIS A 103 2.43 8.57 -5.27
CA HIS A 103 2.36 9.86 -5.98
C HIS A 103 3.71 10.63 -6.02
N GLU A 104 4.66 10.31 -5.13
CA GLU A 104 6.02 10.87 -5.17
C GLU A 104 6.81 10.43 -6.43
N ASP A 105 6.40 9.33 -7.07
CA ASP A 105 6.98 8.80 -8.31
C ASP A 105 5.87 8.63 -9.37
N PRO A 106 5.71 9.58 -10.30
CA PRO A 106 4.62 9.59 -11.27
C PRO A 106 4.61 8.39 -12.24
N GLU A 107 5.76 7.79 -12.55
CA GLU A 107 5.83 6.60 -13.39
C GLU A 107 5.33 5.37 -12.61
N LEU A 108 5.80 5.22 -11.36
CA LEU A 108 5.30 4.17 -10.48
C LEU A 108 3.78 4.32 -10.23
N GLU A 109 3.29 5.55 -10.11
CA GLU A 109 1.86 5.81 -9.93
C GLU A 109 1.06 5.30 -11.12
N ALA A 110 1.50 5.59 -12.35
CA ALA A 110 0.84 5.10 -13.57
C ALA A 110 0.84 3.57 -13.61
N ASP A 111 2.00 2.94 -13.39
CA ASP A 111 2.13 1.48 -13.36
C ASP A 111 1.21 0.83 -12.29
N VAL A 112 1.07 1.46 -11.12
CA VAL A 112 0.18 0.95 -10.06
C VAL A 112 -1.29 1.09 -10.46
N PHE A 113 -1.66 2.20 -11.11
CA PHE A 113 -3.04 2.42 -11.57
C PHE A 113 -3.44 1.44 -12.68
N GLU A 114 -2.54 1.02 -13.55
CA GLU A 114 -2.77 -0.03 -14.55
C GLU A 114 -3.09 -1.40 -13.93
N GLU A 115 -2.61 -1.66 -12.73
CA GLU A 115 -2.78 -2.95 -12.04
C GLU A 115 -3.97 -2.96 -11.05
N LEU A 116 -4.63 -1.82 -10.81
CA LEU A 116 -5.82 -1.75 -9.95
C LEU A 116 -7.06 -2.37 -10.65
N ASP A 117 -7.96 -2.95 -9.84
CA ASP A 117 -9.28 -3.33 -10.36
C ASP A 117 -10.07 -2.10 -10.86
N ASP A 118 -10.91 -2.29 -11.89
CA ASP A 118 -11.63 -1.22 -12.60
C ASP A 118 -12.43 -0.33 -11.63
N ASN A 119 -13.11 -0.92 -10.64
CA ASN A 119 -13.92 -0.16 -9.68
C ASN A 119 -13.06 0.72 -8.77
N LYS A 120 -11.91 0.20 -8.34
CA LYS A 120 -10.98 0.93 -7.50
C LYS A 120 -10.32 2.04 -8.30
N GLN A 121 -9.86 1.75 -9.52
CA GLN A 121 -9.25 2.71 -10.43
C GLN A 121 -10.23 3.85 -10.72
N ALA A 122 -11.44 3.56 -11.19
CA ALA A 122 -12.47 4.56 -11.49
C ALA A 122 -12.77 5.45 -10.27
N ARG A 123 -12.92 4.85 -9.07
CA ARG A 123 -13.18 5.60 -7.84
C ARG A 123 -12.04 6.57 -7.50
N LEU A 124 -10.79 6.15 -7.67
CA LEU A 124 -9.62 6.98 -7.40
C LEU A 124 -9.45 8.10 -8.43
N LEU A 125 -9.74 7.83 -9.71
CA LEU A 125 -9.76 8.85 -10.77
C LEU A 125 -10.87 9.88 -10.56
N HIS A 126 -12.04 9.44 -10.06
CA HIS A 126 -13.14 10.36 -9.74
C HIS A 126 -12.80 11.37 -8.64
N ALA A 127 -11.90 11.02 -7.74
CA ALA A 127 -11.48 11.89 -6.64
C ALA A 127 -10.43 12.94 -7.04
N ARG A 128 -9.95 12.93 -8.31
CA ARG A 128 -8.89 13.79 -8.83
C ARG A 128 -9.43 14.87 -9.76
N THR A 129 -8.65 15.92 -9.95
CA THR A 129 -8.92 16.94 -10.99
C THR A 129 -8.68 16.38 -12.39
N ASP A 130 -9.20 17.04 -13.42
CA ASP A 130 -9.03 16.59 -14.80
C ASP A 130 -7.58 16.69 -15.26
N GLU A 131 -6.82 17.67 -14.78
CA GLU A 131 -5.40 17.83 -15.04
C GLU A 131 -4.56 16.72 -14.40
N GLU A 132 -4.90 16.33 -13.17
CA GLU A 132 -4.22 15.20 -12.49
C GLU A 132 -4.50 13.88 -13.20
N VAL A 133 -5.76 13.68 -13.65
CA VAL A 133 -6.13 12.49 -14.42
C VAL A 133 -5.41 12.46 -15.75
N ALA A 134 -5.40 13.55 -16.52
CA ALA A 134 -4.68 13.62 -17.79
C ALA A 134 -3.17 13.36 -17.60
N GLY A 135 -2.56 13.98 -16.57
CA GLY A 135 -1.15 13.77 -16.26
C GLY A 135 -0.80 12.32 -15.89
N LEU A 136 -1.71 11.59 -15.25
CA LEU A 136 -1.57 10.17 -14.95
C LEU A 136 -1.71 9.32 -16.23
N LEU A 137 -2.81 9.51 -16.97
CA LEU A 137 -3.12 8.75 -18.19
C LEU A 137 -2.04 8.91 -19.28
N ALA A 138 -1.41 10.10 -19.37
CA ALA A 138 -0.30 10.34 -20.30
C ALA A 138 0.93 9.44 -20.08
N ARG A 139 1.03 8.80 -18.90
CA ARG A 139 2.13 7.89 -18.52
C ARG A 139 1.75 6.42 -18.58
N MET A 140 0.45 6.13 -18.59
CA MET A 140 -0.07 4.76 -18.71
C MET A 140 0.13 4.21 -20.11
N ARG A 141 0.08 2.89 -20.25
CA ARG A 141 -0.01 2.24 -21.55
C ARG A 141 -1.27 2.70 -22.27
N ALA A 142 -1.18 2.84 -23.59
CA ALA A 142 -2.26 3.44 -24.38
C ALA A 142 -3.59 2.68 -24.31
N ASP A 143 -3.56 1.36 -24.15
CA ASP A 143 -4.74 0.50 -24.00
C ASP A 143 -5.39 0.73 -22.63
N ASP A 144 -4.63 0.69 -21.54
CA ASP A 144 -5.14 0.93 -20.19
C ASP A 144 -5.64 2.36 -20.00
N ALA A 145 -4.93 3.35 -20.57
CA ALA A 145 -5.38 4.75 -20.57
C ALA A 145 -6.71 4.93 -21.32
N ALA A 146 -6.90 4.22 -22.44
CA ALA A 146 -8.16 4.28 -23.20
C ALA A 146 -9.32 3.69 -22.39
N ASP A 147 -9.11 2.55 -21.74
CA ASP A 147 -10.12 1.93 -20.88
C ASP A 147 -10.46 2.84 -19.68
N ALA A 148 -9.47 3.40 -19.01
CA ALA A 148 -9.67 4.35 -17.92
C ALA A 148 -10.44 5.61 -18.34
N VAL A 149 -10.19 6.13 -19.54
CA VAL A 149 -10.98 7.27 -20.11
C VAL A 149 -12.43 6.85 -20.31
N MET A 150 -12.69 5.63 -20.77
CA MET A 150 -14.07 5.14 -21.00
C MET A 150 -14.87 5.00 -19.70
N ASP A 151 -14.20 4.82 -18.56
CA ASP A 151 -14.82 4.73 -17.23
C ASP A 151 -15.09 6.10 -16.59
N LEU A 152 -14.53 7.19 -17.16
CA LEU A 152 -14.86 8.53 -16.71
C LEU A 152 -16.30 8.92 -17.09
N ALA A 153 -16.91 9.82 -16.33
CA ALA A 153 -18.18 10.45 -16.71
C ALA A 153 -18.05 11.17 -18.07
N GLN A 154 -19.09 11.09 -18.87
CA GLN A 154 -19.06 11.59 -20.26
C GLN A 154 -18.59 13.05 -20.38
N GLU A 155 -19.00 13.89 -19.42
CA GLU A 155 -18.64 15.31 -19.40
C GLU A 155 -17.15 15.53 -19.16
N ARG A 156 -16.51 14.64 -18.37
CA ARG A 156 -15.09 14.71 -18.06
C ARG A 156 -14.20 14.13 -19.16
N ARG A 157 -14.70 13.14 -19.91
CA ARG A 157 -13.91 12.46 -20.96
C ARG A 157 -13.31 13.45 -21.96
N GLN A 158 -14.17 14.34 -22.50
CA GLN A 158 -13.70 15.29 -23.50
C GLN A 158 -12.67 16.26 -22.93
N VAL A 159 -12.88 16.75 -21.71
CA VAL A 159 -11.94 17.64 -21.03
C VAL A 159 -10.58 16.95 -20.82
N VAL A 160 -10.59 15.72 -20.33
CA VAL A 160 -9.35 14.95 -20.11
C VAL A 160 -8.64 14.63 -21.43
N ILE A 161 -9.38 14.27 -22.49
CA ILE A 161 -8.79 14.02 -23.82
C ILE A 161 -8.15 15.28 -24.39
N ASP A 162 -8.74 16.44 -24.18
CA ASP A 162 -8.19 17.71 -24.68
C ASP A 162 -6.93 18.15 -23.90
N LEU A 163 -6.68 17.56 -22.74
CA LEU A 163 -5.49 17.79 -21.89
C LEU A 163 -4.36 16.78 -22.13
N LEU A 164 -4.61 15.65 -22.81
CA LEU A 164 -3.61 14.62 -23.17
C LEU A 164 -2.79 15.06 -24.39
#